data_8fb889330123aa9b1d178b69dac42728
#
_entry.id   8fb889330123aa9b1d178b69dac42728
#
_cell.length_a   1.000
_cell.length_b   1.000
_cell.length_c   1.000
_cell.angle_alpha   90.00
_cell.angle_beta   90.00
_cell.angle_gamma   90.00
#
_symmetry.space_group_name_H-M   'P 1'
#
loop_
_entity.id
_entity.type
_entity.pdbx_description
1 polymer ?
#
loop_
_entity_poly.entity_id
_entity_poly.type
_entity_poly.pdbx_seq_one_letter_code
_entity_poly.pdbx_strand_id
1 'polypeptide(L)'
;MKNLKKIILWSFVLLCTAIQAQEYNENFNSNELRVATNKTTSLVFPFAIVSVDKGSEAIVVDKAKGVENILLVKAYESDFVPTNLTIVTADGNLYSFIVNYSESSPNINRVITAELAVKQQVVFSPEIENKSKIARNSNLCLLKTKFLKGFKSKEFNLRLQVTGIYIQDNLFYFRLHLINDSMIDFEVDQLRFFIRDQKKSKRTASQELEIIPVGVFDSITNVPHESELDRVVVTPKFTISNKKYLIIQLLEKNGTRQVGLKLNRRALTKILPL
;
A
#
# COMPACT_ATOMS: atom_id res chain seq x y z
N MET A 1 65.49 12.77 33.90
CA MET A 1 64.72 13.87 33.25
C MET A 1 64.36 13.63 31.79
N LYS A 2 65.20 12.96 30.97
CA LYS A 2 64.83 12.68 29.53
C LYS A 2 63.62 11.75 29.34
N ASN A 3 63.43 10.77 30.23
CA ASN A 3 62.32 9.82 30.12
C ASN A 3 60.97 10.43 30.58
N LEU A 4 61.01 11.35 31.53
CA LEU A 4 59.78 12.04 32.00
C LEU A 4 59.16 12.92 30.90
N LYS A 5 60.02 13.62 30.12
CA LYS A 5 59.59 14.44 28.99
C LYS A 5 58.96 13.59 27.86
N LYS A 6 59.46 12.39 27.62
CA LYS A 6 58.91 11.46 26.65
C LYS A 6 57.54 10.93 27.09
N ILE A 7 57.34 10.60 28.35
CA ILE A 7 56.11 10.14 28.93
C ILE A 7 55.01 11.23 28.83
N ILE A 8 55.35 12.46 29.14
CA ILE A 8 54.45 13.62 29.02
C ILE A 8 54.08 13.88 27.56
N LEU A 9 55.01 13.75 26.62
CA LEU A 9 54.75 13.92 25.20
C LEU A 9 53.81 12.82 24.66
N TRP A 10 53.99 11.56 25.07
CA TRP A 10 53.15 10.45 24.69
C TRP A 10 51.72 10.54 25.30
N SER A 11 51.59 11.03 26.54
CA SER A 11 50.30 11.26 27.17
C SER A 11 49.51 12.39 26.48
N PHE A 12 50.21 13.41 25.98
CA PHE A 12 49.59 14.51 25.25
C PHE A 12 49.09 14.06 23.86
N VAL A 13 49.84 13.20 23.17
CA VAL A 13 49.42 12.60 21.88
C VAL A 13 48.21 11.68 22.07
N LEU A 14 48.16 10.89 23.15
CA LEU A 14 47.00 10.05 23.48
C LEU A 14 45.75 10.88 23.83
N LEU A 15 45.92 12.04 24.48
CA LEU A 15 44.79 12.94 24.79
C LEU A 15 44.22 13.60 23.52
N CYS A 16 45.07 13.95 22.54
CA CYS A 16 44.61 14.53 21.27
C CYS A 16 43.84 13.54 20.39
N THR A 17 44.15 12.23 20.46
CA THR A 17 43.39 11.22 19.70
C THR A 17 42.02 10.90 20.32
N ALA A 18 41.85 11.13 21.63
CA ALA A 18 40.55 10.94 22.30
C ALA A 18 39.52 12.04 21.98
N ILE A 19 39.98 13.22 21.52
CA ILE A 19 39.09 14.35 21.20
C ILE A 19 38.47 14.22 19.81
N GLN A 20 39.00 13.38 18.90
CA GLN A 20 38.46 13.18 17.56
C GLN A 20 37.38 12.07 17.46
N ALA A 21 37.07 11.39 18.56
CA ALA A 21 36.07 10.30 18.58
C ALA A 21 34.68 10.74 19.09
N GLN A 22 34.42 12.02 19.21
CA GLN A 22 33.05 12.49 19.23
C GLN A 22 32.55 12.55 17.77
N GLU A 23 32.19 11.39 17.19
CA GLU A 23 31.15 11.39 16.19
C GLU A 23 29.96 12.13 16.82
N TYR A 24 29.67 13.29 16.26
CA TYR A 24 28.44 14.01 16.51
C TYR A 24 27.32 13.15 15.94
N ASN A 25 26.95 12.11 16.70
CA ASN A 25 25.65 11.48 16.54
C ASN A 25 24.66 12.59 16.86
N GLU A 26 24.27 13.36 15.85
CA GLU A 26 22.96 13.98 15.87
C GLU A 26 21.98 12.82 16.09
N ASN A 27 21.66 12.54 17.33
CA ASN A 27 20.44 11.87 17.69
C ASN A 27 19.33 12.80 17.19
N PHE A 28 19.07 12.71 15.87
CA PHE A 28 17.85 13.26 15.30
C PHE A 28 16.74 12.64 16.14
N ASN A 29 16.09 13.46 16.96
CA ASN A 29 14.82 13.11 17.50
C ASN A 29 14.04 12.54 16.31
N SER A 30 13.72 11.26 16.35
CA SER A 30 13.16 10.53 15.20
C SER A 30 11.92 11.22 14.59
N ASN A 31 11.40 12.26 15.26
CA ASN A 31 10.22 13.03 14.89
C ASN A 31 10.53 14.47 14.44
N GLU A 32 11.77 14.88 14.27
CA GLU A 32 12.11 16.19 13.71
C GLU A 32 12.19 16.12 12.18
N LEU A 33 11.64 17.14 11.52
CA LEU A 33 11.64 17.31 10.08
C LEU A 33 12.18 18.69 9.74
N ARG A 34 13.22 18.78 8.89
CA ARG A 34 13.78 20.03 8.41
C ARG A 34 13.33 20.29 6.98
N VAL A 35 12.71 21.43 6.74
CA VAL A 35 12.21 21.85 5.43
C VAL A 35 12.77 23.21 5.01
N ALA A 36 12.80 23.47 3.70
CA ALA A 36 13.27 24.72 3.12
C ALA A 36 12.27 25.30 2.12
N THR A 37 12.43 26.57 1.77
CA THR A 37 11.59 27.25 0.75
C THR A 37 11.96 26.86 -0.68
N ASN A 38 13.19 26.43 -0.92
CA ASN A 38 13.72 26.08 -2.24
C ASN A 38 13.79 24.59 -2.54
N LYS A 39 13.39 23.72 -1.60
CA LYS A 39 13.40 22.26 -1.73
C LYS A 39 12.13 21.66 -1.16
N THR A 40 11.66 20.56 -1.77
CA THR A 40 10.52 19.79 -1.28
C THR A 40 11.03 18.53 -0.59
N THR A 41 10.51 18.27 0.60
CA THR A 41 10.77 17.06 1.36
C THR A 41 9.69 16.02 1.04
N SER A 42 10.09 14.80 0.69
CA SER A 42 9.17 13.68 0.45
C SER A 42 9.19 12.73 1.65
N LEU A 43 8.03 12.52 2.26
CA LEU A 43 7.82 11.54 3.32
C LEU A 43 7.11 10.32 2.74
N VAL A 44 7.75 9.16 2.80
CA VAL A 44 7.20 7.90 2.26
C VAL A 44 6.70 7.05 3.44
N PHE A 45 5.39 6.86 3.51
CA PHE A 45 4.74 6.07 4.56
C PHE A 45 4.54 4.61 4.14
N PRO A 46 4.46 3.66 5.10
CA PRO A 46 4.21 2.24 4.79
C PRO A 46 2.79 1.98 4.28
N PHE A 47 1.84 2.89 4.55
CA PHE A 47 0.43 2.77 4.16
C PHE A 47 -0.11 4.08 3.62
N ALA A 48 -1.26 4.02 2.94
CA ALA A 48 -1.94 5.18 2.39
C ALA A 48 -2.25 6.23 3.47
N ILE A 49 -2.09 7.50 3.12
CA ILE A 49 -2.34 8.63 4.00
C ILE A 49 -3.83 8.94 4.01
N VAL A 50 -4.46 8.90 5.18
CA VAL A 50 -5.89 9.16 5.38
C VAL A 50 -6.14 10.61 5.78
N SER A 51 -5.34 11.13 6.71
CA SER A 51 -5.50 12.50 7.22
C SER A 51 -4.14 13.16 7.38
N VAL A 52 -4.10 14.46 7.13
CA VAL A 52 -2.94 15.32 7.35
C VAL A 52 -3.42 16.59 8.01
N ASP A 53 -2.76 16.95 9.10
CA ASP A 53 -2.97 18.20 9.82
C ASP A 53 -1.65 18.93 9.97
N LYS A 54 -1.63 20.21 9.59
CA LYS A 54 -0.47 21.11 9.73
C LYS A 54 -0.77 22.17 10.78
N GLY A 55 0.13 22.36 11.71
CA GLY A 55 -0.07 23.33 12.80
C GLY A 55 0.06 24.79 12.39
N SER A 56 0.57 25.08 11.19
CA SER A 56 0.79 26.43 10.69
C SER A 56 0.71 26.51 9.16
N GLU A 57 0.33 27.68 8.65
CA GLU A 57 0.38 28.02 7.23
C GLU A 57 1.81 28.26 6.71
N ALA A 58 2.80 28.34 7.60
CA ALA A 58 4.21 28.48 7.24
C ALA A 58 4.79 27.27 6.46
N ILE A 59 4.04 26.17 6.40
CA ILE A 59 4.38 25.00 5.59
C ILE A 59 3.27 24.64 4.60
N VAL A 60 3.68 24.22 3.40
CA VAL A 60 2.81 23.66 2.37
C VAL A 60 2.94 22.15 2.39
N VAL A 61 1.80 21.47 2.35
CA VAL A 61 1.74 20.01 2.44
C VAL A 61 0.76 19.49 1.39
N ASP A 62 1.23 18.61 0.50
CA ASP A 62 0.43 17.99 -0.55
C ASP A 62 0.71 16.49 -0.65
N LYS A 63 -0.31 15.69 -1.01
CA LYS A 63 -0.08 14.32 -1.42
C LYS A 63 0.51 14.26 -2.82
N ALA A 64 1.46 13.37 -3.05
CA ALA A 64 2.02 13.17 -4.38
C ALA A 64 0.93 12.66 -5.34
N LYS A 65 0.86 13.25 -6.55
CA LYS A 65 -0.16 12.89 -7.54
C LYS A 65 -0.03 11.42 -7.96
N GLY A 66 -1.13 10.67 -7.88
CA GLY A 66 -1.19 9.27 -8.27
C GLY A 66 -0.55 8.30 -7.28
N VAL A 67 -0.14 8.77 -6.08
CA VAL A 67 0.47 7.95 -5.03
C VAL A 67 -0.18 8.28 -3.69
N GLU A 68 -0.67 7.26 -3.00
CA GLU A 68 -1.45 7.43 -1.77
C GLU A 68 -0.60 7.54 -0.50
N ASN A 69 0.66 7.13 -0.54
CA ASN A 69 1.53 7.00 0.63
C ASN A 69 2.73 7.95 0.64
N ILE A 70 2.77 8.94 -0.24
CA ILE A 70 3.82 9.96 -0.28
C ILE A 70 3.23 11.33 0.03
N LEU A 71 3.79 11.99 1.05
CA LEU A 71 3.50 13.35 1.43
C LEU A 71 4.65 14.27 1.04
N LEU A 72 4.35 15.34 0.34
CA LEU A 72 5.29 16.39 -0.04
C LEU A 72 5.15 17.53 0.95
N VAL A 73 6.26 17.94 1.55
CA VAL A 73 6.32 19.03 2.55
C VAL A 73 7.33 20.06 2.10
N LYS A 74 6.99 21.33 2.18
CA LYS A 74 7.84 22.46 1.81
C LYS A 74 7.58 23.63 2.74
N ALA A 75 8.59 24.42 3.07
CA ALA A 75 8.40 25.70 3.76
C ALA A 75 7.75 26.69 2.80
N TYR A 76 6.70 27.38 3.25
CA TYR A 76 6.13 28.52 2.57
C TYR A 76 6.91 29.81 2.89
N GLU A 77 7.29 29.96 4.16
CA GLU A 77 8.05 31.10 4.68
C GLU A 77 9.43 30.64 5.15
N SER A 78 10.41 31.55 5.12
CA SER A 78 11.72 31.34 5.75
C SER A 78 11.64 31.63 7.26
N ASP A 79 12.48 30.97 8.03
CA ASP A 79 12.71 31.22 9.46
C ASP A 79 11.43 31.20 10.33
N PHE A 80 10.46 30.38 9.96
CA PHE A 80 9.23 30.22 10.74
C PHE A 80 9.49 29.56 12.11
N VAL A 81 8.64 29.84 13.09
CA VAL A 81 8.65 29.19 14.41
C VAL A 81 8.32 27.70 14.23
N PRO A 82 9.05 26.79 14.88
CA PRO A 82 8.76 25.35 14.79
C PRO A 82 7.28 25.04 14.91
N THR A 83 6.76 24.26 13.99
CA THR A 83 5.36 23.84 13.92
C THR A 83 5.21 22.32 13.92
N ASN A 84 4.00 21.83 14.12
CA ASN A 84 3.74 20.40 14.03
C ASN A 84 3.14 19.98 12.69
N LEU A 85 3.37 18.73 12.32
CA LEU A 85 2.75 18.05 11.20
C LEU A 85 2.30 16.68 11.68
N THR A 86 0.99 16.42 11.62
CA THR A 86 0.38 15.17 12.09
C THR A 86 -0.23 14.44 10.92
N ILE A 87 0.09 13.15 10.78
CA ILE A 87 -0.36 12.29 9.69
C ILE A 87 -1.00 11.04 10.28
N VAL A 88 -2.15 10.64 9.73
CA VAL A 88 -2.80 9.37 10.03
C VAL A 88 -2.82 8.52 8.78
N THR A 89 -2.35 7.28 8.89
CA THR A 89 -2.31 6.32 7.80
C THR A 89 -3.45 5.29 7.89
N ALA A 90 -3.72 4.59 6.79
CA ALA A 90 -4.84 3.67 6.64
C ALA A 90 -4.77 2.45 7.57
N ASP A 91 -3.62 2.12 8.12
CA ASP A 91 -3.44 1.08 9.13
C ASP A 91 -3.76 1.54 10.56
N GLY A 92 -4.17 2.81 10.72
CA GLY A 92 -4.52 3.39 12.02
C GLY A 92 -3.34 3.94 12.80
N ASN A 93 -2.17 4.07 12.19
CA ASN A 93 -1.02 4.67 12.81
C ASN A 93 -1.06 6.20 12.70
N LEU A 94 -0.68 6.86 13.80
CA LEU A 94 -0.52 8.31 13.88
C LEU A 94 0.96 8.64 13.94
N TYR A 95 1.40 9.55 13.09
CA TYR A 95 2.76 10.06 13.04
C TYR A 95 2.74 11.56 13.30
N SER A 96 3.57 12.04 14.22
CA SER A 96 3.68 13.47 14.55
C SER A 96 5.12 13.92 14.42
N PHE A 97 5.34 14.99 13.67
CA PHE A 97 6.64 15.59 13.43
C PHE A 97 6.67 17.02 13.96
N ILE A 98 7.83 17.44 14.47
CA ILE A 98 8.16 18.84 14.69
C ILE A 98 8.89 19.32 13.44
N VAL A 99 8.30 20.31 12.76
CA VAL A 99 8.84 20.84 11.51
C VAL A 99 9.61 22.12 11.79
N ASN A 100 10.88 22.11 11.42
CA ASN A 100 11.82 23.22 11.57
C ASN A 100 12.25 23.75 10.20
N TYR A 101 12.51 25.04 10.11
CA TYR A 101 13.13 25.61 8.92
C TYR A 101 14.64 25.33 8.90
N SER A 102 15.17 24.91 7.76
CA SER A 102 16.61 24.79 7.53
C SER A 102 16.92 24.86 6.04
N GLU A 103 17.50 25.95 5.60
CA GLU A 103 17.90 26.12 4.19
C GLU A 103 19.15 25.32 3.85
N SER A 104 20.09 25.24 4.78
CA SER A 104 21.40 24.59 4.59
C SER A 104 21.32 23.05 4.62
N SER A 105 20.43 22.49 5.43
CA SER A 105 20.34 21.05 5.67
C SER A 105 18.89 20.54 5.75
N PRO A 106 18.06 20.74 4.69
CA PRO A 106 16.72 20.19 4.69
C PRO A 106 16.75 18.67 4.44
N ASN A 107 15.75 17.96 4.98
CA ASN A 107 15.50 16.59 4.57
C ASN A 107 14.98 16.58 3.13
N ILE A 108 15.49 15.70 2.27
CA ILE A 108 14.99 15.57 0.89
C ILE A 108 13.97 14.42 0.80
N ASN A 109 14.39 13.21 1.21
CA ASN A 109 13.54 12.03 1.22
C ASN A 109 13.67 11.35 2.58
N ARG A 110 12.53 10.94 3.13
CA ARG A 110 12.51 10.20 4.40
C ARG A 110 11.49 9.07 4.32
N VAL A 111 11.97 7.86 4.52
CA VAL A 111 11.11 6.69 4.68
C VAL A 111 10.68 6.60 6.13
N ILE A 112 9.38 6.55 6.35
CA ILE A 112 8.76 6.48 7.67
C ILE A 112 8.45 5.02 7.97
N THR A 113 8.95 4.53 9.12
CA THR A 113 8.69 3.17 9.59
C THR A 113 7.58 3.16 10.64
N ALA A 114 6.95 2.01 10.83
CA ALA A 114 5.88 1.84 11.82
C ALA A 114 6.34 2.09 13.28
N GLU A 115 7.65 2.01 13.53
CA GLU A 115 8.24 2.27 14.86
C GLU A 115 8.16 3.75 15.26
N LEU A 116 8.07 4.65 14.28
CA LEU A 116 7.90 6.09 14.50
C LEU A 116 6.44 6.49 14.83
N ALA A 117 5.51 5.55 14.70
CA ALA A 117 4.11 5.82 15.04
C ALA A 117 3.94 6.03 16.56
N VAL A 118 3.11 6.98 16.90
CA VAL A 118 2.67 7.16 18.28
C VAL A 118 1.87 5.91 18.67
N LYS A 119 2.26 5.26 19.76
CA LYS A 119 1.58 4.05 20.28
C LYS A 119 0.23 4.41 20.91
N GLN A 120 -0.68 4.90 20.09
CA GLN A 120 -2.02 5.30 20.51
C GLN A 120 -3.04 4.79 19.49
N GLN A 121 -4.15 4.24 19.98
CA GLN A 121 -5.19 3.73 19.09
C GLN A 121 -5.96 4.90 18.49
N VAL A 122 -5.88 5.06 17.17
CA VAL A 122 -6.70 6.00 16.41
C VAL A 122 -8.07 5.36 16.15
N VAL A 123 -9.15 6.06 16.52
CA VAL A 123 -10.52 5.62 16.24
C VAL A 123 -11.00 6.35 14.99
N PHE A 124 -11.21 5.62 13.92
CA PHE A 124 -11.74 6.15 12.67
C PHE A 124 -13.26 6.27 12.69
N SER A 125 -13.82 7.12 11.81
CA SER A 125 -15.23 6.99 11.46
C SER A 125 -15.49 5.59 10.86
N PRO A 126 -16.71 5.05 10.99
CA PRO A 126 -17.01 3.68 10.51
C PRO A 126 -16.61 3.43 9.04
N GLU A 127 -16.75 4.45 8.18
CA GLU A 127 -16.39 4.33 6.76
C GLU A 127 -14.87 4.25 6.55
N ILE A 128 -14.09 5.07 7.26
CA ILE A 128 -12.63 5.08 7.20
C ILE A 128 -12.06 3.82 7.86
N GLU A 129 -12.64 3.41 8.99
CA GLU A 129 -12.25 2.18 9.68
C GLU A 129 -12.42 0.96 8.77
N ASN A 130 -13.56 0.87 8.07
CA ASN A 130 -13.83 -0.21 7.12
C ASN A 130 -12.80 -0.23 5.96
N LYS A 131 -12.48 0.91 5.38
CA LYS A 131 -11.45 1.01 4.33
C LYS A 131 -10.07 0.59 4.83
N SER A 132 -9.69 1.04 6.02
CA SER A 132 -8.40 0.70 6.65
C SER A 132 -8.30 -0.80 6.94
N LYS A 133 -9.36 -1.41 7.46
CA LYS A 133 -9.44 -2.87 7.69
C LYS A 133 -9.32 -3.64 6.38
N ILE A 134 -10.03 -3.20 5.33
CA ILE A 134 -9.96 -3.82 4.00
C ILE A 134 -8.54 -3.76 3.44
N ALA A 135 -7.89 -2.60 3.50
CA ALA A 135 -6.52 -2.43 3.02
C ALA A 135 -5.53 -3.33 3.76
N ARG A 136 -5.59 -3.35 5.10
CA ARG A 136 -4.75 -4.22 5.92
C ARG A 136 -4.97 -5.71 5.61
N ASN A 137 -6.22 -6.15 5.55
CA ASN A 137 -6.58 -7.53 5.26
C ASN A 137 -6.16 -7.94 3.84
N SER A 138 -6.24 -7.03 2.88
CA SER A 138 -5.78 -7.26 1.50
C SER A 138 -4.26 -7.48 1.45
N ASN A 139 -3.49 -6.67 2.18
CA ASN A 139 -2.05 -6.88 2.33
C ASN A 139 -1.73 -8.25 2.94
N LEU A 140 -2.44 -8.64 4.00
CA LEU A 140 -2.26 -9.96 4.61
C LEU A 140 -2.54 -11.10 3.61
N CYS A 141 -3.55 -10.93 2.72
CA CYS A 141 -3.82 -11.90 1.65
C CYS A 141 -2.64 -12.05 0.69
N LEU A 142 -1.98 -10.95 0.31
CA LEU A 142 -0.82 -10.98 -0.59
C LEU A 142 0.38 -11.68 0.05
N LEU A 143 0.56 -11.55 1.35
CA LEU A 143 1.67 -12.17 2.11
C LEU A 143 1.48 -13.67 2.36
N LYS A 144 0.27 -14.24 2.18
CA LYS A 144 0.05 -15.68 2.37
C LYS A 144 0.83 -16.52 1.36
N THR A 145 1.54 -17.54 1.85
CA THR A 145 2.38 -18.42 1.02
C THR A 145 1.61 -19.61 0.43
N LYS A 146 0.45 -19.95 0.99
CA LYS A 146 -0.39 -21.05 0.46
C LYS A 146 -1.20 -20.55 -0.74
N PHE A 147 -1.06 -21.23 -1.87
CA PHE A 147 -1.76 -20.91 -3.11
C PHE A 147 -2.81 -21.97 -3.44
N LEU A 148 -3.98 -21.52 -3.87
CA LEU A 148 -4.96 -22.38 -4.52
C LEU A 148 -4.49 -22.75 -5.92
N LYS A 149 -4.55 -24.04 -6.26
CA LYS A 149 -4.17 -24.52 -7.59
C LYS A 149 -5.42 -24.93 -8.39
N GLY A 150 -5.35 -24.79 -9.71
CA GLY A 150 -6.37 -25.30 -10.63
C GLY A 150 -7.48 -24.31 -11.01
N PHE A 151 -7.51 -23.10 -10.46
CA PHE A 151 -8.49 -22.07 -10.81
C PHE A 151 -7.84 -21.01 -11.70
N LYS A 152 -7.72 -21.33 -13.00
CA LYS A 152 -7.10 -20.47 -14.00
C LYS A 152 -7.83 -20.54 -15.34
N SER A 153 -7.79 -19.46 -16.09
CA SER A 153 -8.22 -19.35 -17.49
C SER A 153 -7.16 -18.61 -18.28
N LYS A 154 -7.02 -18.94 -19.58
CA LYS A 154 -6.12 -18.24 -20.49
C LYS A 154 -6.87 -17.97 -21.79
N GLU A 155 -6.96 -16.68 -22.16
CA GLU A 155 -7.56 -16.20 -23.41
C GLU A 155 -6.71 -15.01 -23.92
N PHE A 156 -6.50 -14.91 -25.23
CA PHE A 156 -5.72 -13.82 -25.86
C PHE A 156 -4.31 -13.59 -25.24
N ASN A 157 -3.62 -14.66 -24.83
CA ASN A 157 -2.37 -14.60 -24.06
C ASN A 157 -2.47 -13.89 -22.70
N LEU A 158 -3.69 -13.66 -22.22
CA LEU A 158 -3.94 -13.23 -20.85
C LEU A 158 -4.28 -14.44 -20.00
N ARG A 159 -3.71 -14.53 -18.82
CA ARG A 159 -4.03 -15.56 -17.83
C ARG A 159 -4.59 -14.90 -16.57
N LEU A 160 -5.79 -15.31 -16.21
CA LEU A 160 -6.42 -14.95 -14.95
C LEU A 160 -6.44 -16.18 -14.04
N GLN A 161 -5.93 -16.05 -12.85
CA GLN A 161 -5.87 -17.11 -11.86
C GLN A 161 -6.36 -16.61 -10.49
N VAL A 162 -7.15 -17.43 -9.78
CA VAL A 162 -7.44 -17.22 -8.36
C VAL A 162 -6.46 -18.05 -7.55
N THR A 163 -5.56 -17.38 -6.85
CA THR A 163 -4.50 -18.02 -6.05
C THR A 163 -4.85 -18.11 -4.57
N GLY A 164 -5.89 -17.40 -4.12
CA GLY A 164 -6.40 -17.48 -2.76
C GLY A 164 -7.81 -16.93 -2.65
N ILE A 165 -8.61 -17.49 -1.74
CA ILE A 165 -9.91 -16.96 -1.34
C ILE A 165 -9.92 -16.99 0.19
N TYR A 166 -10.08 -15.82 0.80
CA TYR A 166 -10.08 -15.67 2.25
C TYR A 166 -11.37 -15.00 2.70
N ILE A 167 -11.72 -15.20 3.97
CA ILE A 167 -12.88 -14.58 4.60
C ILE A 167 -12.47 -13.88 5.90
N GLN A 168 -12.91 -12.64 6.04
CA GLN A 168 -12.83 -11.84 7.26
C GLN A 168 -13.98 -10.82 7.28
N ASP A 169 -14.61 -10.60 8.44
CA ASP A 169 -15.66 -9.58 8.67
C ASP A 169 -16.80 -9.60 7.64
N ASN A 170 -17.30 -10.80 7.27
CA ASN A 170 -18.32 -10.99 6.23
C ASN A 170 -17.92 -10.50 4.83
N LEU A 171 -16.63 -10.38 4.56
CA LEU A 171 -16.08 -10.05 3.25
C LEU A 171 -15.26 -11.23 2.72
N PHE A 172 -15.33 -11.45 1.40
CA PHE A 172 -14.41 -12.34 0.70
C PHE A 172 -13.28 -11.53 0.06
N TYR A 173 -12.06 -12.02 0.21
CA TYR A 173 -10.85 -11.50 -0.38
C TYR A 173 -10.35 -12.49 -1.42
N PHE A 174 -10.50 -12.15 -2.70
CA PHE A 174 -10.03 -12.94 -3.83
C PHE A 174 -8.65 -12.46 -4.24
N ARG A 175 -7.63 -13.28 -4.01
CA ARG A 175 -6.30 -13.01 -4.55
C ARG A 175 -6.26 -13.46 -5.99
N LEU A 176 -6.14 -12.50 -6.89
CA LEU A 176 -6.03 -12.69 -8.32
C LEU A 176 -4.57 -12.57 -8.74
N HIS A 177 -4.13 -13.48 -9.60
CA HIS A 177 -2.86 -13.42 -10.28
C HIS A 177 -3.13 -13.28 -11.77
N LEU A 178 -2.65 -12.20 -12.34
CA LEU A 178 -2.84 -11.80 -13.72
C LEU A 178 -1.50 -11.88 -14.44
N ILE A 179 -1.47 -12.53 -15.60
CA ILE A 179 -0.28 -12.62 -16.43
C ILE A 179 -0.66 -12.18 -17.84
N ASN A 180 0.08 -11.26 -18.39
CA ASN A 180 -0.04 -10.84 -19.77
C ASN A 180 1.19 -11.33 -20.57
N ASP A 181 1.03 -12.46 -21.25
CA ASP A 181 2.07 -13.05 -22.11
C ASP A 181 2.02 -12.44 -23.55
N SER A 182 1.28 -11.35 -23.78
CA SER A 182 1.17 -10.69 -25.09
C SER A 182 2.15 -9.52 -25.21
N MET A 183 2.38 -9.07 -26.45
CA MET A 183 3.28 -7.96 -26.78
C MET A 183 2.65 -6.58 -26.58
N ILE A 184 1.41 -6.50 -26.14
CA ILE A 184 0.66 -5.25 -25.93
C ILE A 184 0.03 -5.22 -24.53
N ASP A 185 -0.03 -4.06 -23.96
CA ASP A 185 -0.68 -3.82 -22.68
C ASP A 185 -2.15 -4.22 -22.73
N PHE A 186 -2.70 -4.62 -21.60
CA PHE A 186 -4.12 -4.86 -21.43
C PHE A 186 -4.70 -3.80 -20.50
N GLU A 187 -5.29 -2.75 -21.10
CA GLU A 187 -6.02 -1.73 -20.35
C GLU A 187 -7.36 -2.29 -19.90
N VAL A 188 -7.60 -2.29 -18.59
CA VAL A 188 -8.83 -2.85 -18.02
C VAL A 188 -9.92 -1.79 -18.02
N ASP A 189 -11.04 -2.09 -18.72
CA ASP A 189 -12.27 -1.32 -18.64
C ASP A 189 -13.11 -1.74 -17.44
N GLN A 190 -13.38 -3.06 -17.31
CA GLN A 190 -14.24 -3.60 -16.27
C GLN A 190 -13.67 -4.88 -15.68
N LEU A 191 -13.75 -4.97 -14.36
CA LEU A 191 -13.59 -6.20 -13.60
C LEU A 191 -14.96 -6.56 -13.01
N ARG A 192 -15.55 -7.66 -13.49
CA ARG A 192 -16.89 -8.08 -13.11
C ARG A 192 -16.88 -9.39 -12.35
N PHE A 193 -17.71 -9.46 -11.32
CA PHE A 193 -18.04 -10.67 -10.57
C PHE A 193 -19.53 -10.92 -10.73
N PHE A 194 -19.90 -12.09 -11.23
CA PHE A 194 -21.32 -12.41 -11.36
C PHE A 194 -21.59 -13.92 -11.23
N ILE A 195 -22.76 -14.24 -10.71
CA ILE A 195 -23.24 -15.62 -10.55
C ILE A 195 -24.15 -15.94 -11.72
N ARG A 196 -23.91 -17.09 -12.37
CA ARG A 196 -24.70 -17.58 -13.50
C ARG A 196 -25.06 -19.04 -13.32
N ASP A 197 -26.19 -19.46 -13.90
CA ASP A 197 -26.61 -20.85 -13.92
C ASP A 197 -25.72 -21.72 -14.82
N GLN A 198 -25.43 -22.97 -14.36
CA GLN A 198 -24.59 -23.90 -15.12
C GLN A 198 -25.25 -24.39 -16.40
N LYS A 199 -26.57 -24.59 -16.39
CA LYS A 199 -27.35 -25.03 -17.55
C LYS A 199 -28.14 -23.85 -18.14
N LYS A 200 -27.89 -23.55 -19.41
CA LYS A 200 -28.80 -22.67 -20.18
C LYS A 200 -30.09 -23.45 -20.44
N SER A 201 -31.20 -23.01 -19.88
CA SER A 201 -32.51 -23.49 -20.29
C SER A 201 -32.81 -22.99 -21.72
N LYS A 202 -33.30 -23.86 -22.61
CA LYS A 202 -33.64 -23.46 -24.00
C LYS A 202 -34.76 -22.41 -24.08
N ARG A 203 -35.50 -22.16 -23.00
CA ARG A 203 -36.68 -21.28 -22.98
C ARG A 203 -36.66 -20.17 -21.91
N THR A 204 -35.61 -20.05 -21.10
CA THR A 204 -35.57 -19.05 -20.03
C THR A 204 -34.30 -18.19 -20.17
N ALA A 205 -34.46 -16.88 -20.01
CA ALA A 205 -33.30 -15.99 -19.91
C ALA A 205 -32.41 -16.43 -18.77
N SER A 206 -31.08 -16.54 -18.99
CA SER A 206 -30.10 -16.83 -17.95
C SER A 206 -30.03 -15.61 -17.03
N GLN A 207 -30.43 -15.77 -15.79
CA GLN A 207 -30.26 -14.73 -14.78
C GLN A 207 -28.78 -14.63 -14.40
N GLU A 208 -28.25 -13.44 -14.53
CA GLU A 208 -26.95 -13.06 -13.99
C GLU A 208 -27.18 -12.23 -12.72
N LEU A 209 -26.59 -12.66 -11.63
CA LEU A 209 -26.56 -11.88 -10.40
C LEU A 209 -25.16 -11.27 -10.26
N GLU A 210 -25.06 -9.98 -10.48
CA GLU A 210 -23.79 -9.27 -10.33
C GLU A 210 -23.47 -9.08 -8.84
N ILE A 211 -22.20 -9.27 -8.50
CA ILE A 211 -21.63 -9.02 -7.18
C ILE A 211 -20.71 -7.82 -7.34
N ILE A 212 -21.11 -6.71 -6.75
CA ILE A 212 -20.32 -5.47 -6.82
C ILE A 212 -19.19 -5.56 -5.79
N PRO A 213 -17.92 -5.49 -6.23
CA PRO A 213 -16.79 -5.43 -5.30
C PRO A 213 -16.88 -4.18 -4.41
N VAL A 214 -16.58 -4.32 -3.12
CA VAL A 214 -16.48 -3.19 -2.19
C VAL A 214 -15.14 -2.48 -2.29
N GLY A 215 -14.15 -3.13 -2.91
CA GLY A 215 -12.84 -2.55 -3.15
C GLY A 215 -11.93 -3.46 -3.97
N VAL A 216 -10.96 -2.84 -4.64
CA VAL A 216 -9.83 -3.50 -5.30
C VAL A 216 -8.58 -2.89 -4.70
N PHE A 217 -7.80 -3.74 -4.03
CA PHE A 217 -6.52 -3.32 -3.46
C PHE A 217 -5.44 -3.35 -4.54
N ASP A 218 -4.71 -2.24 -4.70
CA ASP A 218 -3.85 -1.95 -5.83
C ASP A 218 -4.60 -2.07 -7.16
N SER A 219 -5.28 -0.99 -7.57
CA SER A 219 -6.21 -0.96 -8.69
C SER A 219 -5.72 -1.75 -9.93
N ILE A 220 -6.66 -2.39 -10.63
CA ILE A 220 -6.37 -3.12 -11.87
C ILE A 220 -6.83 -2.23 -13.04
N THR A 221 -6.03 -1.24 -13.39
CA THR A 221 -6.32 -0.36 -14.53
C THR A 221 -5.54 -0.76 -15.78
N ASN A 222 -4.37 -1.38 -15.60
CA ASN A 222 -3.52 -1.84 -16.68
C ASN A 222 -2.74 -3.10 -16.26
N VAL A 223 -2.58 -4.04 -17.17
CA VAL A 223 -1.65 -5.17 -17.05
C VAL A 223 -0.63 -5.02 -18.19
N PRO A 224 0.58 -4.53 -17.90
CA PRO A 224 1.58 -4.30 -18.93
C PRO A 224 1.91 -5.56 -19.72
N HIS A 225 2.41 -5.40 -20.97
CA HIS A 225 2.89 -6.51 -21.77
C HIS A 225 4.02 -7.27 -21.04
N GLU A 226 4.12 -8.55 -21.29
CA GLU A 226 5.14 -9.44 -20.69
C GLU A 226 5.30 -9.27 -19.17
N SER A 227 4.19 -9.09 -18.46
CA SER A 227 4.19 -8.85 -17.01
C SER A 227 3.20 -9.71 -16.25
N GLU A 228 3.40 -9.75 -14.94
CA GLU A 228 2.48 -10.39 -13.99
C GLU A 228 2.14 -9.47 -12.81
N LEU A 229 0.92 -9.56 -12.32
CA LEU A 229 0.41 -8.74 -11.22
C LEU A 229 -0.38 -9.62 -10.22
N ASP A 230 -0.14 -9.41 -8.94
CA ASP A 230 -1.02 -9.91 -7.87
C ASP A 230 -1.92 -8.79 -7.36
N ARG A 231 -3.23 -9.06 -7.26
CA ARG A 231 -4.24 -8.10 -6.80
C ARG A 231 -5.22 -8.77 -5.87
N VAL A 232 -5.82 -7.99 -4.97
CA VAL A 232 -6.88 -8.49 -4.09
C VAL A 232 -8.17 -7.74 -4.38
N VAL A 233 -9.22 -8.50 -4.73
CA VAL A 233 -10.56 -7.99 -4.93
C VAL A 233 -11.42 -8.40 -3.75
N VAL A 234 -12.10 -7.42 -3.16
CA VAL A 234 -12.92 -7.63 -1.96
C VAL A 234 -14.39 -7.52 -2.33
N THR A 235 -15.16 -8.55 -1.98
CA THR A 235 -16.61 -8.59 -2.22
C THR A 235 -17.37 -8.87 -0.94
N PRO A 236 -18.65 -8.48 -0.86
CA PRO A 236 -19.51 -8.99 0.20
C PRO A 236 -19.55 -10.53 0.16
N LYS A 237 -19.75 -11.16 1.34
CA LYS A 237 -19.93 -12.60 1.42
C LYS A 237 -21.21 -13.04 0.68
N PHE A 238 -21.09 -14.06 -0.13
CA PHE A 238 -22.20 -14.67 -0.86
C PHE A 238 -22.08 -16.20 -0.84
N THR A 239 -23.15 -16.88 -1.25
CA THR A 239 -23.19 -18.33 -1.42
C THR A 239 -23.64 -18.67 -2.82
N ILE A 240 -23.14 -19.80 -3.36
CA ILE A 240 -23.59 -20.34 -4.64
C ILE A 240 -24.11 -21.76 -4.48
N SER A 241 -25.20 -22.08 -5.17
CA SER A 241 -25.76 -23.41 -5.23
C SER A 241 -24.94 -24.33 -6.15
N ASN A 242 -25.17 -25.65 -6.07
CA ASN A 242 -24.50 -26.63 -6.93
C ASN A 242 -24.77 -26.44 -8.44
N LYS A 243 -25.86 -25.75 -8.80
CA LYS A 243 -26.27 -25.50 -10.19
C LYS A 243 -25.77 -24.16 -10.72
N LYS A 244 -24.98 -23.42 -9.94
CA LYS A 244 -24.45 -22.11 -10.29
C LYS A 244 -22.92 -22.09 -10.22
N TYR A 245 -22.31 -21.11 -10.88
CA TYR A 245 -20.90 -20.79 -10.77
C TYR A 245 -20.69 -19.28 -10.70
N LEU A 246 -19.62 -18.88 -10.05
CA LEU A 246 -19.12 -17.51 -10.08
C LEU A 246 -18.27 -17.33 -11.32
N ILE A 247 -18.46 -16.24 -12.03
CA ILE A 247 -17.57 -15.78 -13.09
C ILE A 247 -16.84 -14.55 -12.59
N ILE A 248 -15.52 -14.54 -12.76
CA ILE A 248 -14.65 -13.37 -12.64
C ILE A 248 -14.21 -13.04 -14.06
N GLN A 249 -14.51 -11.84 -14.54
CA GLN A 249 -14.26 -11.44 -15.92
C GLN A 249 -13.54 -10.09 -15.96
N LEU A 250 -12.51 -10.00 -16.78
CA LEU A 250 -11.81 -8.78 -17.14
C LEU A 250 -12.10 -8.47 -18.60
N LEU A 251 -12.48 -7.22 -18.86
CA LEU A 251 -12.79 -6.68 -20.17
C LEU A 251 -11.78 -5.58 -20.51
N GLU A 252 -11.30 -5.58 -21.74
CA GLU A 252 -10.38 -4.58 -22.25
C GLU A 252 -11.09 -3.28 -22.62
N LYS A 253 -10.44 -2.16 -22.29
CA LYS A 253 -10.90 -0.83 -22.69
C LYS A 253 -10.61 -0.61 -24.18
N ASN A 254 -11.61 -0.14 -24.92
CA ASN A 254 -11.49 0.14 -26.36
C ASN A 254 -11.02 -1.06 -27.21
N GLY A 255 -11.15 -2.28 -26.68
CA GLY A 255 -10.73 -3.52 -27.33
C GLY A 255 -11.79 -4.61 -27.22
N THR A 256 -11.50 -5.78 -27.77
CA THR A 256 -12.39 -6.96 -27.71
C THR A 256 -11.81 -8.10 -26.89
N ARG A 257 -10.58 -7.93 -26.35
CA ARG A 257 -9.95 -8.95 -25.54
C ARG A 257 -10.66 -9.03 -24.20
N GLN A 258 -10.86 -10.23 -23.75
CA GLN A 258 -11.43 -10.50 -22.42
C GLN A 258 -10.84 -11.80 -21.89
N VAL A 259 -10.82 -11.94 -20.58
CA VAL A 259 -10.52 -13.21 -19.93
C VAL A 259 -11.54 -13.48 -18.83
N GLY A 260 -12.13 -14.67 -18.84
CA GLY A 260 -13.16 -15.07 -17.88
C GLY A 260 -12.82 -16.36 -17.16
N LEU A 261 -12.87 -16.36 -15.83
CA LEU A 261 -12.62 -17.52 -14.99
C LEU A 261 -13.91 -17.98 -14.30
N LYS A 262 -14.23 -19.27 -14.45
CA LYS A 262 -15.38 -19.89 -13.79
C LYS A 262 -14.97 -20.61 -12.52
N LEU A 263 -15.58 -20.25 -11.42
CA LEU A 263 -15.40 -20.87 -10.11
C LEU A 263 -16.70 -21.57 -9.70
N ASN A 264 -16.64 -22.88 -9.51
CA ASN A 264 -17.76 -23.67 -9.02
C ASN A 264 -17.82 -23.65 -7.47
N ARG A 265 -18.84 -24.25 -6.89
CA ARG A 265 -19.00 -24.36 -5.44
C ARG A 265 -17.75 -24.93 -4.75
N ARG A 266 -17.03 -25.90 -5.39
CA ARG A 266 -15.80 -26.49 -4.80
C ARG A 266 -14.69 -25.46 -4.59
N ALA A 267 -14.61 -24.41 -5.42
CA ALA A 267 -13.65 -23.34 -5.20
C ALA A 267 -13.97 -22.60 -3.89
N LEU A 268 -15.24 -22.31 -3.64
CA LEU A 268 -15.67 -21.61 -2.42
C LEU A 268 -15.62 -22.48 -1.15
N THR A 269 -15.54 -23.82 -1.26
CA THR A 269 -15.26 -24.66 -0.08
C THR A 269 -13.80 -24.62 0.35
N LYS A 270 -12.92 -24.03 -0.44
CA LYS A 270 -11.48 -23.86 -0.12
C LYS A 270 -11.17 -22.48 0.48
N ILE A 271 -12.19 -21.74 0.90
CA ILE A 271 -12.02 -20.47 1.60
C ILE A 271 -11.32 -20.72 2.94
N LEU A 272 -10.34 -19.88 3.21
CA LEU A 272 -9.57 -19.90 4.45
C LEU A 272 -9.89 -18.64 5.28
N PRO A 273 -9.86 -18.72 6.60
CA PRO A 273 -9.83 -17.51 7.42
C PRO A 273 -8.54 -16.74 7.14
N LEU A 274 -8.65 -15.44 7.23
CA LEU A 274 -7.52 -14.54 7.00
C LEU A 274 -6.52 -14.49 8.16
#